data_f2845bc42ff0c76f6ada1b616451f67d
#
_entry.id   f2845bc42ff0c76f6ada1b616451f67d
#
_cell.length_a   1.000
_cell.length_b   1.000
_cell.length_c   1.000
_cell.angle_alpha   90.00
_cell.angle_beta   90.00
_cell.angle_gamma   90.00
#
_symmetry.space_group_name_H-M   'P 1'
#
loop_
_entity.id
_entity.type
_entity.pdbx_description
1 polymer ?
#
loop_
_entity_poly.entity_id
_entity_poly.type
_entity_poly.pdbx_seq_one_letter_code
_entity_poly.pdbx_strand_id
1 'polypeptide(L)'
;MKLLASLTILGLVMAQSVTAQTNYTKDPESCTSIMVGKKATTDGSVITSHTCDSWYRTWVNMVPAESYERDTVMNIYDGRMHTEFVADQTNVKIKGQIPQARKTYAFMDTSYPCINEKQLGIGETTVSGRRDLENPKGMFMIEELQRVALQRCTTVREAIRLMGDLIKQYGYGDSGECLTIADPDEVWHFEVFGEGKDKIGGVWAAVRIPDDHVGVSANISRISTLNLKDPDHYMASENVFDVAKKLGYWDGKEPFKFWKAYSGKNYSGQLKSFSTREHFILNALAPSLKLDYEAEELPISVKPDKQVSVTDVMALLRETYEGTPLDMTQNLKVTVKDRKTGKVDTIISPKANPWMRGDELNMLNGIKKGVVKSVRNIAVPQCAYSTVIQLRNWLPDAVGGVVWFSMDNPGQSPRVPVFCGITDFPAMYKICGNHRYRDDAALWHYRRANKLAAVRLSLIHISEPTRRRGIS
;
A
#
# COMPACT_ATOMS: atom_id res chain seq x y z
N MET A 1 0.09 9.28 -62.04
CA MET A 1 0.67 8.19 -61.24
C MET A 1 1.58 8.64 -60.11
N LYS A 2 2.34 9.73 -60.19
CA LYS A 2 3.23 10.18 -59.09
C LYS A 2 2.51 10.86 -57.92
N LEU A 3 1.32 11.44 -58.09
CA LEU A 3 0.56 12.11 -57.03
C LEU A 3 -0.18 11.11 -56.10
N LEU A 4 -0.61 9.96 -56.62
CA LEU A 4 -1.26 8.94 -55.80
C LEU A 4 -0.29 8.20 -54.89
N ALA A 5 0.95 8.01 -55.34
CA ALA A 5 1.98 7.36 -54.50
C ALA A 5 2.38 8.23 -53.27
N SER A 6 2.41 9.55 -53.41
CA SER A 6 2.74 10.48 -52.33
C SER A 6 1.64 10.57 -51.27
N LEU A 7 0.36 10.45 -51.65
CA LEU A 7 -0.76 10.42 -50.69
C LEU A 7 -0.83 9.10 -49.90
N THR A 8 -0.46 7.98 -50.55
CA THR A 8 -0.45 6.67 -49.86
C THR A 8 0.66 6.57 -48.86
N ILE A 9 1.83 7.15 -49.12
CA ILE A 9 2.96 7.18 -48.16
C ILE A 9 2.66 8.12 -46.98
N LEU A 10 2.01 9.26 -47.21
CA LEU A 10 1.60 10.17 -46.13
C LEU A 10 0.48 9.56 -45.28
N GLY A 11 -0.44 8.82 -45.86
CA GLY A 11 -1.47 8.06 -45.12
C GLY A 11 -0.91 6.93 -44.26
N LEU A 12 0.14 6.21 -44.73
CA LEU A 12 0.80 5.16 -43.95
C LEU A 12 1.64 5.73 -42.78
N VAL A 13 2.28 6.90 -42.99
CA VAL A 13 3.04 7.55 -41.89
C VAL A 13 2.10 8.12 -40.84
N MET A 14 0.93 8.63 -41.24
CA MET A 14 -0.08 9.11 -40.26
C MET A 14 -0.79 7.95 -39.55
N ALA A 15 -0.97 6.80 -40.17
CA ALA A 15 -1.54 5.62 -39.52
C ALA A 15 -0.58 4.96 -38.51
N GLN A 16 0.74 5.05 -38.74
CA GLN A 16 1.74 4.55 -37.77
C GLN A 16 1.93 5.47 -36.58
N SER A 17 1.63 6.77 -36.67
CA SER A 17 1.72 7.69 -35.54
C SER A 17 0.52 7.61 -34.59
N VAL A 18 -0.59 6.97 -34.98
CA VAL A 18 -1.78 6.76 -34.13
C VAL A 18 -1.71 5.45 -33.34
N THR A 19 -0.89 4.49 -33.77
CA THR A 19 -0.68 3.22 -33.02
C THR A 19 0.47 3.24 -32.01
N ALA A 20 1.18 4.35 -31.89
CA ALA A 20 2.13 4.60 -30.79
C ALA A 20 1.43 5.13 -29.53
N GLN A 21 0.14 4.85 -29.36
CA GLN A 21 -0.54 4.99 -28.09
C GLN A 21 -0.11 3.86 -27.17
N THR A 22 1.03 4.10 -26.52
CA THR A 22 1.29 3.76 -25.10
C THR A 22 0.65 2.44 -24.66
N ASN A 23 1.34 1.34 -24.88
CA ASN A 23 1.39 0.32 -23.85
C ASN A 23 2.11 0.96 -22.65
N TYR A 24 1.40 1.81 -21.90
CA TYR A 24 1.69 1.93 -20.49
C TYR A 24 1.44 0.52 -19.94
N THR A 25 2.48 -0.25 -19.79
CA THR A 25 2.48 -1.36 -18.85
C THR A 25 1.89 -0.75 -17.59
N LYS A 26 0.70 -1.21 -17.20
CA LYS A 26 0.15 -0.89 -15.87
C LYS A 26 1.29 -1.17 -14.92
N ASP A 27 1.85 -0.13 -14.30
CA ASP A 27 2.76 -0.35 -13.20
C ASP A 27 2.01 -1.25 -12.23
N PRO A 28 2.57 -2.39 -11.84
CA PRO A 28 1.84 -3.33 -11.01
C PRO A 28 1.38 -2.60 -9.76
N GLU A 29 0.12 -2.74 -9.43
CA GLU A 29 -0.43 -2.26 -8.16
C GLU A 29 0.46 -2.76 -7.04
N SER A 30 0.94 -1.83 -6.23
CA SER A 30 1.89 -2.15 -5.18
C SER A 30 1.77 -1.17 -4.04
N CYS A 31 1.87 -1.65 -2.83
CA CYS A 31 1.67 -0.88 -1.62
C CYS A 31 2.73 -1.27 -0.58
N THR A 32 2.93 -0.44 0.43
CA THR A 32 3.79 -0.76 1.58
C THR A 32 3.08 -0.34 2.85
N SER A 33 3.00 -1.24 3.81
CA SER A 33 2.41 -1.01 5.12
C SER A 33 3.38 -1.41 6.24
N ILE A 34 3.51 -0.57 7.26
CA ILE A 34 4.34 -0.80 8.45
C ILE A 34 3.41 -0.81 9.65
N MET A 35 3.56 -1.81 10.51
CA MET A 35 2.81 -2.00 11.74
C MET A 35 3.75 -1.85 12.93
N VAL A 36 3.33 -1.15 13.99
CA VAL A 36 4.12 -1.00 15.22
C VAL A 36 3.22 -1.22 16.43
N GLY A 37 3.55 -2.20 17.27
CA GLY A 37 2.86 -2.47 18.51
C GLY A 37 3.15 -1.40 19.58
N LYS A 38 2.23 -1.21 20.52
CA LYS A 38 2.25 -0.10 21.50
C LYS A 38 3.49 -0.02 22.40
N LYS A 39 4.16 -1.15 22.66
CA LYS A 39 5.41 -1.19 23.45
C LYS A 39 6.65 -0.99 22.60
N ALA A 40 6.52 -1.12 21.27
CA ALA A 40 7.58 -0.84 20.30
C ALA A 40 7.64 0.64 19.92
N THR A 41 6.59 1.43 20.18
CA THR A 41 6.56 2.87 19.91
C THR A 41 7.17 3.70 21.04
N THR A 42 7.65 4.90 20.71
CA THR A 42 8.26 5.84 21.67
C THR A 42 7.25 6.48 22.61
N ASP A 43 5.97 6.54 22.23
CA ASP A 43 4.91 7.22 22.96
C ASP A 43 3.78 6.29 23.44
N GLY A 44 3.85 5.00 23.15
CA GLY A 44 2.83 4.02 23.55
C GLY A 44 1.66 3.92 22.56
N SER A 45 1.66 4.66 21.44
CA SER A 45 0.65 4.54 20.39
C SER A 45 0.79 3.22 19.63
N VAL A 46 -0.31 2.77 19.02
CA VAL A 46 -0.28 1.73 17.98
C VAL A 46 -0.23 2.40 16.62
N ILE A 47 0.58 1.88 15.69
CA ILE A 47 0.72 2.46 14.36
C ILE A 47 0.44 1.40 13.29
N THR A 48 -0.35 1.79 12.28
CA THR A 48 -0.40 1.14 10.97
C THR A 48 -0.21 2.17 9.88
N SER A 49 0.11 1.74 8.64
CA SER A 49 0.38 2.68 7.55
C SER A 49 -0.01 2.09 6.20
N HIS A 50 -0.03 2.91 5.16
CA HIS A 50 -0.30 2.48 3.80
C HIS A 50 0.28 3.46 2.78
N THR A 51 0.90 2.95 1.71
CA THR A 51 1.14 3.69 0.47
C THR A 51 0.25 3.09 -0.61
N CYS A 52 -0.58 3.90 -1.26
CA CYS A 52 -1.48 3.49 -2.33
C CYS A 52 -0.80 3.76 -3.68
N ASP A 53 -0.03 2.78 -4.17
CA ASP A 53 0.89 2.98 -5.29
C ASP A 53 0.28 2.47 -6.59
N SER A 54 -0.57 3.25 -7.23
CA SER A 54 -1.08 3.07 -8.60
C SER A 54 -2.08 4.17 -8.98
N TRP A 55 -2.86 3.95 -10.06
CA TRP A 55 -3.83 4.88 -10.64
C TRP A 55 -5.19 4.84 -9.93
N TYR A 56 -5.17 4.89 -8.59
CA TYR A 56 -6.37 4.97 -7.76
C TYR A 56 -6.90 6.41 -7.67
N ARG A 57 -8.14 6.55 -7.23
CA ARG A 57 -8.72 7.86 -6.94
C ARG A 57 -7.91 8.60 -5.87
N THR A 58 -7.82 9.90 -6.01
CA THR A 58 -7.12 10.78 -5.08
C THR A 58 -8.06 11.73 -4.33
N TRP A 59 -9.37 11.62 -4.53
CA TRP A 59 -10.31 12.30 -3.68
C TRP A 59 -10.48 11.54 -2.35
N VAL A 60 -10.67 12.29 -1.28
CA VAL A 60 -10.96 11.80 0.07
C VAL A 60 -12.19 12.49 0.63
N ASN A 61 -12.94 11.81 1.50
CA ASN A 61 -14.16 12.33 2.11
C ASN A 61 -14.31 11.79 3.54
N MET A 62 -15.09 12.50 4.36
CA MET A 62 -15.63 11.93 5.59
C MET A 62 -17.04 11.42 5.32
N VAL A 63 -17.28 10.15 5.60
CA VAL A 63 -18.62 9.58 5.63
C VAL A 63 -19.14 9.76 7.06
N PRO A 64 -20.28 10.44 7.26
CA PRO A 64 -20.80 10.71 8.60
C PRO A 64 -21.31 9.44 9.29
N ALA A 65 -21.37 9.47 10.62
CA ALA A 65 -22.13 8.52 11.41
C ALA A 65 -23.62 8.71 11.16
N GLU A 66 -24.36 7.63 10.99
CA GLU A 66 -25.79 7.67 10.67
C GLU A 66 -26.58 6.63 11.48
N SER A 67 -27.89 6.87 11.59
CA SER A 67 -28.86 5.93 12.13
C SER A 67 -29.84 5.53 11.05
N TYR A 68 -30.11 4.23 10.95
CA TYR A 68 -30.96 3.67 9.90
C TYR A 68 -32.18 2.98 10.49
N GLU A 69 -33.27 3.00 9.74
CA GLU A 69 -34.46 2.25 10.07
C GLU A 69 -34.23 0.73 9.98
N ARG A 70 -35.10 -0.03 10.65
CA ARG A 70 -35.08 -1.50 10.52
C ARG A 70 -35.30 -1.87 9.06
N ASP A 71 -34.65 -2.96 8.63
CA ASP A 71 -34.74 -3.52 7.29
C ASP A 71 -34.13 -2.68 6.16
N THR A 72 -33.38 -1.61 6.52
CA THR A 72 -32.55 -0.87 5.56
C THR A 72 -31.46 -1.81 5.02
N VAL A 73 -31.15 -1.68 3.73
CA VAL A 73 -30.08 -2.43 3.07
C VAL A 73 -28.93 -1.50 2.65
N MET A 74 -27.73 -2.01 2.66
CA MET A 74 -26.52 -1.36 2.18
C MET A 74 -26.10 -2.01 0.84
N ASN A 75 -25.89 -1.20 -0.18
CA ASN A 75 -25.31 -1.67 -1.44
C ASN A 75 -23.80 -1.90 -1.28
N ILE A 76 -23.34 -2.99 -1.86
CA ILE A 76 -21.91 -3.31 -2.01
C ILE A 76 -21.52 -3.05 -3.47
N TYR A 77 -20.43 -2.35 -3.67
CA TYR A 77 -20.05 -1.82 -4.97
C TYR A 77 -18.76 -2.45 -5.51
N ASP A 78 -18.54 -2.26 -6.80
CA ASP A 78 -17.29 -2.48 -7.52
C ASP A 78 -17.01 -1.23 -8.36
N GLY A 79 -15.72 -0.86 -8.51
CA GLY A 79 -15.28 0.27 -9.32
C GLY A 79 -15.19 1.63 -8.61
N ARG A 80 -15.53 1.73 -7.33
CA ARG A 80 -15.45 3.00 -6.58
C ARG A 80 -14.04 3.56 -6.44
N MET A 81 -13.03 2.72 -6.51
CA MET A 81 -11.62 3.13 -6.39
C MET A 81 -11.11 3.98 -7.57
N HIS A 82 -11.88 4.10 -8.66
CA HIS A 82 -11.48 4.82 -9.86
C HIS A 82 -12.38 6.02 -10.21
N THR A 83 -13.24 6.44 -9.30
CA THR A 83 -14.18 7.56 -9.50
C THR A 83 -13.49 8.93 -9.39
N GLU A 84 -14.04 9.97 -10.05
CA GLU A 84 -13.44 11.31 -10.08
C GLU A 84 -13.84 12.20 -8.88
N PHE A 85 -15.00 11.95 -8.27
CA PHE A 85 -15.51 12.70 -7.11
C PHE A 85 -16.50 11.85 -6.31
N VAL A 86 -16.86 12.30 -5.12
CA VAL A 86 -17.66 11.53 -4.14
C VAL A 86 -18.98 10.98 -4.72
N ALA A 87 -19.69 11.78 -5.53
CA ALA A 87 -20.99 11.39 -6.11
C ALA A 87 -20.86 10.74 -7.50
N ASP A 88 -19.64 10.52 -7.99
CA ASP A 88 -19.42 9.88 -9.28
C ASP A 88 -19.82 8.40 -9.24
N GLN A 89 -20.73 8.03 -10.14
CA GLN A 89 -21.18 6.65 -10.32
C GLN A 89 -20.72 6.06 -11.67
N THR A 90 -19.83 6.74 -12.37
CA THR A 90 -19.31 6.28 -13.67
C THR A 90 -18.52 4.98 -13.47
N ASN A 91 -18.93 3.91 -14.17
CA ASN A 91 -18.34 2.58 -14.04
C ASN A 91 -18.50 1.91 -12.66
N VAL A 92 -19.26 2.49 -11.74
CA VAL A 92 -19.59 1.86 -10.46
C VAL A 92 -20.74 0.86 -10.65
N LYS A 93 -20.57 -0.35 -10.14
CA LYS A 93 -21.55 -1.43 -10.24
C LYS A 93 -21.99 -1.87 -8.85
N ILE A 94 -23.27 -2.16 -8.66
CA ILE A 94 -23.75 -2.83 -7.45
C ILE A 94 -23.52 -4.34 -7.63
N LYS A 95 -22.70 -4.94 -6.75
CA LYS A 95 -22.45 -6.39 -6.71
C LYS A 95 -23.49 -7.14 -5.87
N GLY A 96 -24.12 -6.47 -4.94
CA GLY A 96 -25.14 -7.03 -4.10
C GLY A 96 -25.54 -6.11 -2.96
N GLN A 97 -26.29 -6.65 -2.02
CA GLN A 97 -26.81 -5.93 -0.85
C GLN A 97 -26.62 -6.76 0.42
N ILE A 98 -26.37 -6.07 1.51
CA ILE A 98 -26.34 -6.65 2.85
C ILE A 98 -27.29 -5.88 3.79
N PRO A 99 -27.76 -6.45 4.90
CA PRO A 99 -28.47 -5.69 5.92
C PRO A 99 -27.63 -4.51 6.43
N GLN A 100 -28.19 -3.31 6.51
CA GLN A 100 -27.53 -2.17 7.08
C GLN A 100 -27.51 -2.24 8.61
N ALA A 101 -26.40 -1.81 9.24
CA ALA A 101 -26.35 -1.63 10.68
C ALA A 101 -27.27 -0.48 11.11
N ARG A 102 -27.95 -0.63 12.28
CA ARG A 102 -28.83 0.39 12.81
C ARG A 102 -28.14 1.71 13.14
N LYS A 103 -26.87 1.65 13.47
CA LYS A 103 -25.98 2.79 13.68
C LYS A 103 -24.65 2.50 13.04
N THR A 104 -24.08 3.50 12.39
CA THR A 104 -22.74 3.41 11.79
C THR A 104 -21.84 4.47 12.41
N TYR A 105 -20.53 4.21 12.36
CA TYR A 105 -19.51 5.19 12.76
C TYR A 105 -19.10 6.06 11.56
N ALA A 106 -18.71 7.30 11.84
CA ALA A 106 -18.06 8.15 10.84
C ALA A 106 -16.66 7.59 10.50
N PHE A 107 -16.27 7.69 9.23
CA PHE A 107 -14.97 7.21 8.79
C PHE A 107 -14.40 8.02 7.62
N MET A 108 -13.07 8.00 7.49
CA MET A 108 -12.33 8.59 6.39
C MET A 108 -12.34 7.65 5.19
N ASP A 109 -12.99 8.10 4.10
CA ASP A 109 -13.15 7.38 2.85
C ASP A 109 -12.08 7.79 1.84
N THR A 110 -11.11 6.91 1.62
CA THR A 110 -10.08 6.96 0.58
C THR A 110 -10.33 5.81 -0.41
N SER A 111 -9.46 5.57 -1.40
CA SER A 111 -9.62 4.37 -2.25
C SER A 111 -9.75 3.11 -1.41
N TYR A 112 -8.92 2.98 -0.40
CA TYR A 112 -9.02 2.00 0.66
C TYR A 112 -9.38 2.74 1.96
N PRO A 113 -10.65 2.73 2.42
CA PRO A 113 -11.06 3.45 3.62
C PRO A 113 -10.19 3.12 4.83
N CYS A 114 -9.75 4.13 5.61
CA CYS A 114 -8.56 3.93 6.42
C CYS A 114 -8.71 4.13 7.94
N ILE A 115 -9.66 4.91 8.43
CA ILE A 115 -9.88 5.10 9.88
C ILE A 115 -11.32 5.52 10.17
N ASN A 116 -11.86 5.08 11.32
CA ASN A 116 -13.14 5.57 11.82
C ASN A 116 -12.99 6.44 13.08
N GLU A 117 -14.10 7.05 13.52
CA GLU A 117 -14.17 7.92 14.69
C GLU A 117 -13.86 7.20 16.02
N LYS A 118 -13.79 5.87 16.02
CA LYS A 118 -13.45 5.01 17.18
C LYS A 118 -12.00 4.56 17.18
N GLN A 119 -11.17 5.16 16.35
CA GLN A 119 -9.76 4.83 16.24
C GLN A 119 -9.49 3.41 15.69
N LEU A 120 -10.42 2.79 14.96
CA LEU A 120 -10.10 1.61 14.17
C LEU A 120 -9.42 2.07 12.89
N GLY A 121 -8.16 1.70 12.69
CA GLY A 121 -7.32 2.08 11.56
C GLY A 121 -6.96 0.88 10.68
N ILE A 122 -6.95 1.06 9.34
CA ILE A 122 -6.66 -0.01 8.39
C ILE A 122 -5.69 0.49 7.31
N GLY A 123 -4.60 -0.24 7.11
CA GLY A 123 -3.73 -0.17 5.95
C GLY A 123 -3.97 -1.37 5.04
N GLU A 124 -3.51 -1.30 3.80
CA GLU A 124 -3.73 -2.34 2.80
C GLU A 124 -2.46 -2.61 1.98
N THR A 125 -2.32 -3.84 1.47
CA THR A 125 -1.35 -4.20 0.42
C THR A 125 -1.87 -5.38 -0.38
N THR A 126 -2.03 -5.22 -1.68
CA THR A 126 -2.45 -6.29 -2.59
C THR A 126 -1.45 -7.44 -2.58
N VAL A 127 -1.91 -8.67 -2.42
CA VAL A 127 -1.09 -9.88 -2.53
C VAL A 127 -1.61 -10.78 -3.64
N SER A 128 -0.72 -11.45 -4.36
CA SER A 128 -1.17 -12.36 -5.42
C SER A 128 -1.49 -13.74 -4.84
N GLY A 129 -2.72 -14.17 -5.01
CA GLY A 129 -3.17 -15.53 -4.76
C GLY A 129 -2.89 -16.48 -5.95
N ARG A 130 -3.25 -17.75 -5.78
CA ARG A 130 -3.34 -18.70 -6.88
C ARG A 130 -4.56 -18.36 -7.74
N ARG A 131 -4.40 -18.33 -9.07
CA ARG A 131 -5.46 -17.93 -10.01
C ARG A 131 -6.75 -18.75 -9.92
N ASP A 132 -6.65 -20.00 -9.55
CA ASP A 132 -7.79 -20.91 -9.39
C ASP A 132 -8.58 -20.66 -8.11
N LEU A 133 -8.11 -19.79 -7.22
CA LEU A 133 -8.86 -19.30 -6.05
C LEU A 133 -9.80 -18.12 -6.39
N GLU A 134 -9.54 -17.40 -7.49
CA GLU A 134 -10.32 -16.23 -7.85
C GLU A 134 -11.77 -16.57 -8.19
N ASN A 135 -12.71 -15.81 -7.63
CA ASN A 135 -14.13 -15.93 -7.94
C ASN A 135 -14.77 -14.56 -8.16
N PRO A 136 -14.85 -14.06 -9.40
CA PRO A 136 -15.49 -12.77 -9.71
C PRO A 136 -16.97 -12.66 -9.26
N LYS A 137 -17.61 -13.78 -8.93
CA LYS A 137 -18.97 -13.79 -8.37
C LYS A 137 -19.00 -13.50 -6.87
N GLY A 138 -17.85 -13.53 -6.17
CA GLY A 138 -17.75 -13.08 -4.80
C GLY A 138 -18.21 -11.62 -4.69
N MET A 139 -19.01 -11.32 -3.66
CA MET A 139 -19.63 -10.01 -3.53
C MET A 139 -18.61 -8.94 -3.12
N PHE A 140 -17.68 -9.30 -2.24
CA PHE A 140 -16.77 -8.34 -1.63
C PHE A 140 -15.43 -8.25 -2.33
N MET A 141 -15.07 -7.01 -2.71
CA MET A 141 -13.71 -6.56 -2.90
C MET A 141 -13.18 -6.05 -1.56
N ILE A 142 -11.87 -5.88 -1.43
CA ILE A 142 -11.26 -5.58 -0.13
C ILE A 142 -11.68 -4.21 0.41
N GLU A 143 -11.81 -3.19 -0.44
CA GLU A 143 -12.20 -1.83 -0.05
C GLU A 143 -13.62 -1.77 0.52
N GLU A 144 -14.51 -2.65 0.05
CA GLU A 144 -15.88 -2.72 0.59
C GLU A 144 -15.93 -3.47 1.93
N LEU A 145 -15.06 -4.48 2.14
CA LEU A 145 -14.87 -5.09 3.46
C LEU A 145 -14.36 -4.07 4.48
N GLN A 146 -13.34 -3.27 4.11
CA GLN A 146 -12.83 -2.19 4.96
C GLN A 146 -13.93 -1.16 5.31
N ARG A 147 -14.73 -0.76 4.31
CA ARG A 147 -15.86 0.15 4.50
C ARG A 147 -16.86 -0.38 5.52
N VAL A 148 -17.28 -1.64 5.40
CA VAL A 148 -18.24 -2.25 6.32
C VAL A 148 -17.64 -2.39 7.72
N ALA A 149 -16.36 -2.78 7.83
CA ALA A 149 -15.66 -2.88 9.10
C ALA A 149 -15.57 -1.52 9.82
N LEU A 150 -15.16 -0.47 9.11
CA LEU A 150 -15.07 0.89 9.68
C LEU A 150 -16.42 1.48 10.09
N GLN A 151 -17.49 1.13 9.37
CA GLN A 151 -18.85 1.55 9.75
C GLN A 151 -19.37 0.87 11.02
N ARG A 152 -18.89 -0.33 11.36
CA ARG A 152 -19.58 -1.22 12.31
C ARG A 152 -18.75 -1.65 13.52
N CYS A 153 -17.42 -1.57 13.43
CA CYS A 153 -16.51 -2.11 14.44
C CYS A 153 -15.73 -1.02 15.17
N THR A 154 -15.37 -1.31 16.40
CA THR A 154 -14.55 -0.44 17.25
C THR A 154 -13.18 -1.05 17.55
N THR A 155 -13.04 -2.37 17.39
CA THR A 155 -11.80 -3.10 17.67
C THR A 155 -11.36 -3.93 16.47
N VAL A 156 -10.07 -4.23 16.43
CA VAL A 156 -9.47 -5.11 15.40
C VAL A 156 -10.16 -6.46 15.35
N ARG A 157 -10.41 -7.06 16.52
CA ARG A 157 -10.99 -8.42 16.58
C ARG A 157 -12.43 -8.47 16.10
N GLU A 158 -13.22 -7.42 16.37
CA GLU A 158 -14.57 -7.27 15.78
C GLU A 158 -14.48 -7.15 14.27
N ALA A 159 -13.57 -6.33 13.74
CA ALA A 159 -13.39 -6.14 12.32
C ALA A 159 -13.00 -7.45 11.60
N ILE A 160 -12.03 -8.20 12.13
CA ILE A 160 -11.60 -9.48 11.56
C ILE A 160 -12.77 -10.49 11.53
N ARG A 161 -13.52 -10.62 12.63
CA ARG A 161 -14.68 -11.54 12.68
C ARG A 161 -15.76 -11.14 11.69
N LEU A 162 -16.14 -9.86 11.69
CA LEU A 162 -17.16 -9.34 10.77
C LEU A 162 -16.77 -9.58 9.31
N MET A 163 -15.54 -9.24 8.92
CA MET A 163 -15.07 -9.49 7.56
C MET A 163 -15.06 -10.99 7.22
N GLY A 164 -14.61 -11.82 8.16
CA GLY A 164 -14.65 -13.29 8.00
C GLY A 164 -16.06 -13.83 7.77
N ASP A 165 -17.05 -13.36 8.52
CA ASP A 165 -18.46 -13.75 8.37
C ASP A 165 -19.03 -13.29 7.03
N LEU A 166 -18.72 -12.05 6.61
CA LEU A 166 -19.13 -11.52 5.31
C LEU A 166 -18.52 -12.31 4.14
N ILE A 167 -17.24 -12.65 4.22
CA ILE A 167 -16.55 -13.48 3.24
C ILE A 167 -17.21 -14.87 3.16
N LYS A 168 -17.47 -15.50 4.31
CA LYS A 168 -18.12 -16.81 4.39
C LYS A 168 -19.52 -16.80 3.74
N GLN A 169 -20.29 -15.73 3.99
CA GLN A 169 -21.68 -15.64 3.54
C GLN A 169 -21.83 -15.19 2.10
N TYR A 170 -21.01 -14.21 1.65
CA TYR A 170 -21.21 -13.52 0.38
C TYR A 170 -20.07 -13.70 -0.61
N GLY A 171 -18.95 -14.28 -0.18
CA GLY A 171 -17.77 -14.56 -1.00
C GLY A 171 -16.85 -13.35 -1.19
N TYR A 172 -15.58 -13.70 -1.38
CA TYR A 172 -14.50 -12.78 -1.73
C TYR A 172 -14.26 -12.80 -3.24
N GLY A 173 -14.22 -11.64 -3.88
CA GLY A 173 -14.24 -11.48 -5.33
C GLY A 173 -12.91 -11.06 -5.98
N ASP A 174 -11.87 -10.87 -5.17
CA ASP A 174 -10.56 -10.42 -5.63
C ASP A 174 -9.52 -11.55 -5.66
N SER A 175 -8.32 -11.24 -6.19
CA SER A 175 -7.22 -12.22 -6.34
C SER A 175 -6.56 -12.58 -5.01
N GLY A 176 -6.43 -11.64 -4.12
CA GLY A 176 -5.86 -11.77 -2.79
C GLY A 176 -5.42 -10.43 -2.23
N GLU A 177 -5.61 -10.24 -0.94
CA GLU A 177 -5.32 -8.99 -0.26
C GLU A 177 -4.79 -9.20 1.15
N CYS A 178 -4.05 -8.19 1.62
CA CYS A 178 -3.61 -8.09 2.99
C CYS A 178 -4.11 -6.79 3.61
N LEU A 179 -4.63 -6.84 4.82
CA LEU A 179 -4.93 -5.68 5.64
C LEU A 179 -4.04 -5.65 6.88
N THR A 180 -3.60 -4.44 7.23
CA THR A 180 -2.93 -4.17 8.51
C THR A 180 -3.90 -3.38 9.39
N ILE A 181 -4.59 -4.09 10.28
CA ILE A 181 -5.72 -3.58 11.05
C ILE A 181 -5.24 -3.24 12.46
N ALA A 182 -5.54 -2.04 12.93
CA ALA A 182 -5.11 -1.55 14.22
C ALA A 182 -6.23 -0.84 14.98
N ASP A 183 -6.23 -1.01 16.30
CA ASP A 183 -6.92 -0.17 17.25
C ASP A 183 -5.90 0.40 18.28
N PRO A 184 -6.29 1.20 19.27
CA PRO A 184 -5.32 1.76 20.24
C PRO A 184 -4.59 0.74 21.13
N ASP A 185 -4.97 -0.53 21.06
CA ASP A 185 -4.41 -1.59 21.92
C ASP A 185 -3.61 -2.64 21.18
N GLU A 186 -3.96 -2.95 19.92
CA GLU A 186 -3.29 -4.01 19.17
C GLU A 186 -3.26 -3.73 17.64
N VAL A 187 -2.35 -4.38 16.92
CA VAL A 187 -2.28 -4.38 15.47
C VAL A 187 -2.13 -5.79 14.93
N TRP A 188 -2.85 -6.09 13.85
CA TRP A 188 -2.93 -7.40 13.22
C TRP A 188 -2.63 -7.33 11.73
N HIS A 189 -2.02 -8.40 11.23
CA HIS A 189 -1.83 -8.68 9.81
C HIS A 189 -2.87 -9.70 9.38
N PHE A 190 -3.74 -9.33 8.44
CA PHE A 190 -4.84 -10.15 7.93
C PHE A 190 -4.63 -10.40 6.44
N GLU A 191 -4.79 -11.64 5.99
CA GLU A 191 -4.70 -12.02 4.58
C GLU A 191 -5.94 -12.80 4.16
N VAL A 192 -6.41 -12.56 2.93
CA VAL A 192 -7.62 -13.19 2.36
C VAL A 192 -7.43 -13.59 0.91
N PHE A 193 -8.01 -14.73 0.54
CA PHE A 193 -8.09 -15.27 -0.81
C PHE A 193 -9.48 -15.84 -1.06
N GLY A 194 -9.88 -16.01 -2.33
CA GLY A 194 -11.09 -16.70 -2.68
C GLY A 194 -11.02 -18.22 -2.37
N GLU A 195 -12.12 -18.92 -2.55
CA GLU A 195 -12.24 -20.37 -2.39
C GLU A 195 -12.35 -21.12 -3.74
N GLY A 196 -12.14 -20.40 -4.85
CA GLY A 196 -12.26 -20.90 -6.21
C GLY A 196 -13.54 -20.48 -6.90
N LYS A 197 -13.49 -20.46 -8.23
CA LYS A 197 -14.53 -19.91 -9.12
C LYS A 197 -15.94 -20.49 -8.97
N ASP A 198 -16.04 -21.68 -8.43
CA ASP A 198 -17.32 -22.39 -8.26
C ASP A 198 -17.87 -22.33 -6.82
N LYS A 199 -17.21 -21.56 -5.93
CA LYS A 199 -17.55 -21.44 -4.53
C LYS A 199 -17.77 -19.99 -4.11
N ILE A 200 -18.89 -19.74 -3.45
CA ILE A 200 -19.08 -18.51 -2.69
C ILE A 200 -18.48 -18.74 -1.31
N GLY A 201 -17.50 -17.93 -0.96
CA GLY A 201 -16.72 -18.05 0.26
C GLY A 201 -15.34 -17.43 0.07
N GLY A 202 -14.44 -17.80 0.94
CA GLY A 202 -13.02 -17.43 0.90
C GLY A 202 -12.28 -18.07 2.06
N VAL A 203 -10.97 -17.96 2.00
CA VAL A 203 -10.05 -18.39 3.06
C VAL A 203 -9.28 -17.17 3.56
N TRP A 204 -9.16 -17.06 4.87
CA TRP A 204 -8.42 -15.96 5.46
C TRP A 204 -7.66 -16.42 6.71
N ALA A 205 -6.62 -15.69 7.05
CA ALA A 205 -5.91 -15.84 8.31
C ALA A 205 -5.48 -14.46 8.81
N ALA A 206 -5.31 -14.32 10.11
CA ALA A 206 -4.83 -13.12 10.76
C ALA A 206 -3.83 -13.47 11.87
N VAL A 207 -2.78 -12.66 12.00
CA VAL A 207 -1.74 -12.81 13.00
C VAL A 207 -1.55 -11.49 13.72
N ARG A 208 -1.60 -11.51 15.05
CA ARG A 208 -1.30 -10.35 15.87
C ARG A 208 0.19 -10.05 15.86
N ILE A 209 0.55 -8.79 15.64
CA ILE A 209 1.91 -8.32 15.86
C ILE A 209 2.08 -8.11 17.37
N PRO A 210 3.07 -8.73 18.04
CA PRO A 210 3.30 -8.53 19.47
C PRO A 210 3.46 -7.05 19.82
N ASP A 211 3.06 -6.67 21.03
CA ASP A 211 3.09 -5.27 21.47
C ASP A 211 4.47 -4.60 21.34
N ASP A 212 5.55 -5.37 21.51
CA ASP A 212 6.94 -4.90 21.44
C ASP A 212 7.62 -5.17 20.09
N HIS A 213 6.83 -5.45 19.05
CA HIS A 213 7.31 -5.76 17.71
C HIS A 213 6.86 -4.75 16.66
N VAL A 214 7.55 -4.81 15.53
CA VAL A 214 7.21 -4.16 14.27
C VAL A 214 6.97 -5.23 13.19
N GLY A 215 5.99 -4.99 12.30
CA GLY A 215 5.70 -5.83 11.15
C GLY A 215 5.67 -5.01 9.87
N VAL A 216 5.82 -5.68 8.73
CA VAL A 216 5.78 -5.05 7.41
C VAL A 216 4.95 -5.90 6.46
N SER A 217 4.20 -5.26 5.59
CA SER A 217 3.55 -5.88 4.44
C SER A 217 3.88 -5.11 3.17
N ALA A 218 4.29 -5.81 2.12
CA ALA A 218 4.69 -5.20 0.86
C ALA A 218 4.41 -6.10 -0.36
N ASN A 219 3.14 -6.45 -0.55
CA ASN A 219 2.62 -7.24 -1.68
C ASN A 219 3.10 -8.71 -1.71
N ILE A 220 3.39 -9.26 -0.54
CA ILE A 220 3.74 -10.68 -0.37
C ILE A 220 2.87 -11.24 0.76
N SER A 221 2.30 -12.43 0.57
CA SER A 221 1.66 -13.18 1.65
C SER A 221 2.70 -13.52 2.71
N ARG A 222 2.46 -13.13 3.95
CA ARG A 222 3.42 -13.16 5.07
C ARG A 222 3.12 -14.25 6.08
N ILE A 223 1.86 -14.67 6.19
CA ILE A 223 1.45 -15.63 7.21
C ILE A 223 2.01 -17.00 6.87
N SER A 224 2.85 -17.52 7.73
CA SER A 224 3.43 -18.87 7.61
C SER A 224 2.61 -19.85 8.44
N THR A 225 3.03 -20.15 9.65
CA THR A 225 2.36 -21.10 10.53
C THR A 225 1.14 -20.48 11.22
N LEU A 226 0.12 -21.29 11.47
CA LEU A 226 -1.08 -20.92 12.23
C LEU A 226 -1.19 -21.79 13.49
N ASN A 227 -1.18 -21.15 14.65
CA ASN A 227 -1.47 -21.81 15.92
C ASN A 227 -2.87 -21.42 16.42
N LEU A 228 -3.90 -22.05 15.89
CA LEU A 228 -5.30 -21.75 16.26
C LEU A 228 -5.68 -22.14 17.70
N LYS A 229 -4.76 -22.76 18.47
CA LYS A 229 -4.91 -22.95 19.92
C LYS A 229 -4.57 -21.71 20.72
N ASP A 230 -3.99 -20.70 20.09
CA ASP A 230 -3.66 -19.41 20.64
C ASP A 230 -4.51 -18.31 19.96
N PRO A 231 -5.77 -18.14 20.36
CA PRO A 231 -6.68 -17.15 19.76
C PRO A 231 -6.31 -15.71 20.07
N ASP A 232 -5.38 -15.49 20.99
CA ASP A 232 -4.86 -14.15 21.29
C ASP A 232 -3.91 -13.65 20.20
N HIS A 233 -3.28 -14.57 19.44
CA HIS A 233 -2.33 -14.22 18.40
C HIS A 233 -2.73 -14.70 17.00
N TYR A 234 -3.67 -15.65 16.89
CA TYR A 234 -4.05 -16.23 15.60
C TYR A 234 -5.57 -16.35 15.44
N MET A 235 -6.04 -15.92 14.30
CA MET A 235 -7.41 -16.13 13.85
C MET A 235 -7.39 -16.64 12.39
N ALA A 236 -8.34 -17.49 12.00
CA ALA A 236 -8.47 -17.94 10.62
C ALA A 236 -9.91 -18.39 10.32
N SER A 237 -10.22 -18.48 9.03
CA SER A 237 -11.47 -19.10 8.56
C SER A 237 -11.51 -20.58 8.94
N GLU A 238 -12.70 -21.07 9.28
CA GLU A 238 -12.90 -22.48 9.68
C GLU A 238 -12.42 -23.48 8.62
N ASN A 239 -12.49 -23.10 7.34
CA ASN A 239 -12.15 -23.94 6.19
C ASN A 239 -10.68 -23.83 5.75
N VAL A 240 -9.82 -23.10 6.49
CA VAL A 240 -8.44 -22.78 6.07
C VAL A 240 -7.56 -24.00 5.75
N PHE A 241 -7.73 -25.11 6.45
CA PHE A 241 -6.99 -26.36 6.19
C PHE A 241 -7.67 -27.24 5.14
N ASP A 242 -9.00 -27.29 5.17
CA ASP A 242 -9.79 -28.16 4.31
C ASP A 242 -9.75 -27.74 2.86
N VAL A 243 -9.79 -26.43 2.57
CA VAL A 243 -9.65 -25.88 1.22
C VAL A 243 -8.25 -26.19 0.67
N ALA A 244 -7.19 -26.00 1.47
CA ALA A 244 -5.83 -26.29 1.06
C ALA A 244 -5.63 -27.78 0.71
N LYS A 245 -6.19 -28.69 1.52
CA LYS A 245 -6.18 -30.14 1.23
C LYS A 245 -6.96 -30.49 -0.02
N LYS A 246 -8.20 -30.00 -0.11
CA LYS A 246 -9.12 -30.30 -1.22
C LYS A 246 -8.55 -29.86 -2.57
N LEU A 247 -7.86 -28.72 -2.61
CA LEU A 247 -7.27 -28.17 -3.83
C LEU A 247 -5.84 -28.69 -4.10
N GLY A 248 -5.32 -29.56 -3.23
CA GLY A 248 -3.99 -30.16 -3.38
C GLY A 248 -2.83 -29.19 -3.09
N TYR A 249 -3.08 -28.12 -2.35
CA TYR A 249 -2.05 -27.13 -1.99
C TYR A 249 -1.27 -27.53 -0.74
N TRP A 250 -1.83 -28.45 0.03
CA TRP A 250 -1.22 -29.03 1.22
C TRP A 250 -1.62 -30.50 1.37
N ASP A 251 -0.66 -31.36 1.65
CA ASP A 251 -0.87 -32.82 1.76
C ASP A 251 -1.38 -33.27 3.15
N GLY A 252 -1.41 -32.35 4.12
CA GLY A 252 -1.79 -32.63 5.51
C GLY A 252 -0.71 -33.28 6.37
N LYS A 253 0.52 -33.47 5.84
CA LYS A 253 1.66 -34.12 6.53
C LYS A 253 2.75 -33.12 6.90
N GLU A 254 3.16 -32.30 5.92
CA GLU A 254 4.12 -31.23 6.17
C GLU A 254 3.51 -30.11 7.05
N PRO A 255 4.32 -29.38 7.82
CA PRO A 255 3.83 -28.21 8.54
C PRO A 255 3.09 -27.25 7.62
N PHE A 256 1.86 -26.88 7.98
CA PHE A 256 1.07 -25.95 7.18
C PHE A 256 1.72 -24.59 7.18
N LYS A 257 1.85 -24.00 5.95
CA LYS A 257 2.25 -22.63 5.73
C LYS A 257 1.19 -21.94 4.88
N PHE A 258 0.52 -20.93 5.43
CA PHE A 258 -0.60 -20.26 4.77
C PHE A 258 -0.19 -19.65 3.42
N TRP A 259 0.90 -18.86 3.39
CA TRP A 259 1.40 -18.27 2.14
C TRP A 259 1.72 -19.32 1.08
N LYS A 260 2.32 -20.46 1.46
CA LYS A 260 2.67 -21.52 0.53
C LYS A 260 1.45 -22.19 -0.06
N ALA A 261 0.41 -22.39 0.76
CA ALA A 261 -0.86 -22.93 0.32
C ALA A 261 -1.58 -21.98 -0.64
N TYR A 262 -1.79 -20.73 -0.26
CA TYR A 262 -2.73 -19.85 -0.94
C TYR A 262 -2.09 -18.85 -1.92
N SER A 263 -0.92 -18.30 -1.65
CA SER A 263 -0.16 -17.52 -2.63
C SER A 263 0.71 -18.42 -3.52
N GLY A 264 1.37 -19.43 -2.94
CA GLY A 264 2.24 -20.33 -3.67
C GLY A 264 3.52 -19.69 -4.21
N LYS A 265 3.82 -18.44 -3.81
CA LYS A 265 5.00 -17.69 -4.23
C LYS A 265 5.92 -17.44 -3.04
N ASN A 266 7.21 -17.55 -3.24
CA ASN A 266 8.20 -17.35 -2.21
C ASN A 266 8.88 -15.96 -2.30
N TYR A 267 9.62 -15.60 -1.26
CA TYR A 267 10.35 -14.34 -1.13
C TYR A 267 11.57 -14.23 -2.04
N SER A 268 12.03 -15.33 -2.62
CA SER A 268 13.12 -15.37 -3.60
C SER A 268 12.56 -15.32 -5.04
N GLY A 269 13.41 -15.10 -6.03
CA GLY A 269 13.02 -15.13 -7.43
C GLY A 269 12.01 -14.05 -7.81
N GLN A 270 10.81 -14.45 -8.22
CA GLN A 270 9.80 -13.52 -8.78
C GLN A 270 9.34 -12.44 -7.81
N LEU A 271 9.34 -12.70 -6.49
CA LEU A 271 8.90 -11.74 -5.48
C LEU A 271 10.06 -10.94 -4.86
N LYS A 272 11.29 -11.13 -5.31
CA LYS A 272 12.46 -10.45 -4.74
C LYS A 272 12.33 -8.92 -4.72
N SER A 273 11.77 -8.34 -5.77
CA SER A 273 11.52 -6.89 -5.84
C SER A 273 10.57 -6.39 -4.75
N PHE A 274 9.66 -7.23 -4.28
CA PHE A 274 8.74 -6.92 -3.19
C PHE A 274 9.38 -7.19 -1.83
N SER A 275 10.00 -8.36 -1.65
CA SER A 275 10.67 -8.72 -0.39
C SER A 275 11.83 -7.80 -0.02
N THR A 276 12.46 -7.15 -1.00
CA THR A 276 13.48 -6.12 -0.78
C THR A 276 12.98 -5.01 0.14
N ARG A 277 11.74 -4.54 -0.03
CA ARG A 277 11.14 -3.50 0.83
C ARG A 277 10.97 -3.97 2.26
N GLU A 278 10.48 -5.20 2.44
CA GLU A 278 10.29 -5.81 3.76
C GLU A 278 11.62 -6.04 4.47
N HIS A 279 12.57 -6.66 3.77
CA HIS A 279 13.91 -6.88 4.30
C HIS A 279 14.56 -5.56 4.72
N PHE A 280 14.50 -4.53 3.87
CA PHE A 280 15.08 -3.22 4.17
C PHE A 280 14.47 -2.61 5.44
N ILE A 281 13.14 -2.58 5.55
CA ILE A 281 12.44 -1.97 6.70
C ILE A 281 12.75 -2.77 7.98
N LEU A 282 12.61 -4.10 7.95
CA LEU A 282 12.87 -4.93 9.12
C LEU A 282 14.33 -4.83 9.58
N ASN A 283 15.28 -4.83 8.64
CA ASN A 283 16.70 -4.73 8.96
C ASN A 283 17.10 -3.31 9.41
N ALA A 284 16.42 -2.26 8.93
CA ALA A 284 16.63 -0.88 9.40
C ALA A 284 16.16 -0.69 10.86
N LEU A 285 15.06 -1.38 11.25
CA LEU A 285 14.50 -1.30 12.59
C LEU A 285 15.15 -2.28 13.59
N ALA A 286 15.64 -3.42 13.11
CA ALA A 286 16.28 -4.45 13.93
C ALA A 286 17.61 -4.94 13.29
N PRO A 287 18.62 -4.06 13.10
CA PRO A 287 19.88 -4.41 12.46
C PRO A 287 20.68 -5.47 13.22
N SER A 288 20.47 -5.63 14.54
CA SER A 288 21.12 -6.67 15.34
C SER A 288 20.79 -8.09 14.89
N LEU A 289 19.61 -8.29 14.24
CA LEU A 289 19.16 -9.59 13.77
C LEU A 289 19.91 -10.06 12.51
N LYS A 290 20.52 -9.14 11.75
CA LYS A 290 21.24 -9.43 10.50
C LYS A 290 20.45 -10.36 9.58
N LEU A 291 19.20 -9.98 9.29
CA LEU A 291 18.28 -10.79 8.49
C LEU A 291 18.92 -11.14 7.14
N ASP A 292 18.81 -12.41 6.75
CA ASP A 292 19.32 -12.87 5.47
C ASP A 292 18.44 -12.34 4.33
N TYR A 293 19.06 -11.60 3.42
CA TYR A 293 18.38 -11.04 2.24
C TYR A 293 17.91 -12.13 1.28
N GLU A 294 18.54 -13.31 1.28
CA GLU A 294 18.21 -14.45 0.42
C GLU A 294 17.31 -15.49 1.10
N ALA A 295 16.86 -15.24 2.33
CA ALA A 295 15.96 -16.14 3.03
C ALA A 295 14.70 -16.46 2.21
N GLU A 296 14.21 -17.70 2.31
CA GLU A 296 12.94 -18.10 1.68
C GLU A 296 11.74 -17.37 2.31
N GLU A 297 11.82 -17.10 3.60
CA GLU A 297 10.81 -16.31 4.36
C GLU A 297 11.54 -15.36 5.31
N LEU A 298 10.98 -14.17 5.49
CA LEU A 298 11.36 -13.27 6.56
C LEU A 298 10.38 -13.44 7.76
N PRO A 299 10.79 -13.14 8.98
CA PRO A 299 9.86 -13.15 10.12
C PRO A 299 8.73 -12.17 9.89
N ILE A 300 7.48 -12.54 10.24
CA ILE A 300 6.30 -11.67 10.08
C ILE A 300 6.42 -10.38 10.89
N SER A 301 7.14 -10.43 12.02
CA SER A 301 7.46 -9.28 12.85
C SER A 301 8.77 -9.48 13.57
N VAL A 302 9.40 -8.39 13.97
CA VAL A 302 10.66 -8.38 14.74
C VAL A 302 10.56 -7.41 15.91
N LYS A 303 11.29 -7.68 16.96
CA LYS A 303 11.50 -6.69 18.03
C LYS A 303 12.53 -5.67 17.54
N PRO A 304 12.20 -4.38 17.45
CA PRO A 304 13.15 -3.38 16.99
C PRO A 304 14.25 -3.15 18.04
N ASP A 305 15.45 -2.79 17.58
CA ASP A 305 16.59 -2.52 18.49
C ASP A 305 16.38 -1.24 19.31
N LYS A 306 15.53 -0.34 18.84
CA LYS A 306 15.12 0.91 19.52
C LYS A 306 13.63 1.12 19.34
N GLN A 307 12.99 1.81 20.27
CA GLN A 307 11.61 2.24 20.09
C GLN A 307 11.45 3.10 18.84
N VAL A 308 10.32 2.94 18.16
CA VAL A 308 10.01 3.53 16.86
C VAL A 308 9.03 4.69 17.03
N SER A 309 9.39 5.86 16.56
CA SER A 309 8.47 7.00 16.53
C SER A 309 7.61 7.00 15.27
N VAL A 310 6.51 7.75 15.27
CA VAL A 310 5.70 7.98 14.07
C VAL A 310 6.52 8.60 12.93
N THR A 311 7.51 9.43 13.27
CA THR A 311 8.40 10.05 12.29
C THR A 311 9.39 9.06 11.67
N ASP A 312 9.80 8.02 12.41
CA ASP A 312 10.61 6.94 11.83
C ASP A 312 9.81 6.13 10.80
N VAL A 313 8.54 5.83 11.08
CA VAL A 313 7.64 5.20 10.09
C VAL A 313 7.47 6.08 8.86
N MET A 314 7.26 7.39 9.04
CA MET A 314 7.18 8.34 7.93
C MET A 314 8.49 8.37 7.12
N ALA A 315 9.65 8.32 7.76
CA ALA A 315 10.95 8.30 7.11
C ALA A 315 11.13 7.03 6.26
N LEU A 316 10.78 5.86 6.81
CA LEU A 316 10.83 4.58 6.08
C LEU A 316 9.93 4.55 4.86
N LEU A 317 8.71 5.14 4.94
CA LEU A 317 7.83 5.25 3.77
C LEU A 317 8.34 6.23 2.69
N ARG A 318 9.36 7.02 2.98
CA ARG A 318 10.01 7.96 2.05
C ARG A 318 11.23 7.36 1.36
N GLU A 319 11.62 6.14 1.69
CA GLU A 319 12.90 5.56 1.30
C GLU A 319 13.02 5.27 -0.20
N THR A 320 14.19 5.63 -0.72
CA THR A 320 14.69 5.34 -2.06
C THR A 320 16.03 4.60 -2.01
N TYR A 321 16.40 4.11 -0.83
CA TYR A 321 17.65 3.37 -0.54
C TYR A 321 18.94 4.14 -0.78
N GLU A 322 18.90 5.49 -0.80
CA GLU A 322 20.08 6.33 -1.01
C GLU A 322 21.23 5.98 -0.06
N GLY A 323 22.43 5.85 -0.60
CA GLY A 323 23.65 5.54 0.17
C GLY A 323 23.76 4.08 0.61
N THR A 324 22.84 3.20 0.19
CA THR A 324 22.90 1.76 0.46
C THR A 324 23.32 0.95 -0.78
N PRO A 325 23.62 -0.35 -0.67
CA PRO A 325 23.86 -1.20 -1.84
C PRO A 325 22.68 -1.31 -2.83
N LEU A 326 21.47 -0.93 -2.40
CA LEU A 326 20.24 -0.90 -3.21
C LEU A 326 20.03 0.43 -3.93
N ASP A 327 20.88 1.44 -3.68
CA ASP A 327 20.81 2.74 -4.33
C ASP A 327 21.06 2.65 -5.84
N MET A 328 19.99 2.83 -6.63
CA MET A 328 20.11 2.76 -8.09
C MET A 328 20.90 3.93 -8.69
N THR A 329 21.13 5.01 -7.94
CA THR A 329 21.85 6.20 -8.41
C THR A 329 23.36 6.16 -8.15
N GLN A 330 23.84 5.21 -7.34
CA GLN A 330 25.22 5.15 -6.83
C GLN A 330 26.33 5.20 -7.90
N ASN A 331 26.04 4.73 -9.12
CA ASN A 331 27.00 4.72 -10.24
C ASN A 331 26.82 5.89 -11.22
N LEU A 332 25.80 6.75 -11.00
CA LEU A 332 25.57 7.96 -11.81
C LEU A 332 26.45 9.11 -11.31
N LYS A 333 27.74 8.99 -11.54
CA LYS A 333 28.75 9.93 -11.03
C LYS A 333 29.15 10.95 -12.08
N VAL A 334 29.46 12.17 -11.61
CA VAL A 334 30.00 13.28 -12.40
C VAL A 334 31.21 13.89 -11.70
N THR A 335 32.15 14.34 -12.51
CA THR A 335 33.33 15.09 -12.03
C THR A 335 32.98 16.56 -11.89
N VAL A 336 33.19 17.14 -10.72
CA VAL A 336 32.91 18.53 -10.42
C VAL A 336 34.24 19.23 -10.01
N LYS A 337 34.50 20.39 -10.57
CA LYS A 337 35.63 21.23 -10.17
C LYS A 337 35.11 22.36 -9.28
N ASP A 338 35.63 22.45 -8.06
CA ASP A 338 35.35 23.57 -7.19
C ASP A 338 35.96 24.85 -7.78
N ARG A 339 35.11 25.86 -7.99
CA ARG A 339 35.55 27.11 -8.66
C ARG A 339 36.49 27.97 -7.80
N LYS A 340 36.44 27.81 -6.47
CA LYS A 340 37.27 28.62 -5.55
C LYS A 340 38.61 27.95 -5.29
N THR A 341 38.63 26.63 -5.09
CA THR A 341 39.83 25.89 -4.71
C THR A 341 40.53 25.22 -5.88
N GLY A 342 39.84 25.07 -7.03
CA GLY A 342 40.33 24.31 -8.18
C GLY A 342 40.29 22.79 -7.97
N LYS A 343 39.91 22.31 -6.80
CA LYS A 343 39.85 20.87 -6.47
C LYS A 343 38.85 20.17 -7.37
N VAL A 344 39.23 19.01 -7.89
CA VAL A 344 38.37 18.13 -8.68
C VAL A 344 37.89 17.01 -7.78
N ASP A 345 36.57 16.77 -7.76
CA ASP A 345 35.91 15.73 -6.98
C ASP A 345 34.92 14.94 -7.84
N THR A 346 34.64 13.68 -7.47
CA THR A 346 33.65 12.84 -8.14
C THR A 346 32.49 12.61 -7.20
N ILE A 347 31.32 13.09 -7.57
CA ILE A 347 30.08 13.01 -6.76
C ILE A 347 28.97 12.31 -7.54
N ILE A 348 27.95 11.79 -6.84
CA ILE A 348 26.70 11.38 -7.49
C ILE A 348 26.11 12.60 -8.18
N SER A 349 25.67 12.44 -9.43
CA SER A 349 25.10 13.54 -10.20
C SER A 349 23.93 14.18 -9.45
N PRO A 350 23.88 15.51 -9.31
CA PRO A 350 22.71 16.19 -8.75
C PRO A 350 21.43 15.98 -9.54
N LYS A 351 21.53 15.42 -10.75
CA LYS A 351 20.39 15.01 -11.62
C LYS A 351 20.09 13.54 -11.54
N ALA A 352 20.84 12.74 -10.76
CA ALA A 352 20.55 11.33 -10.56
C ALA A 352 19.16 11.19 -9.95
N ASN A 353 18.35 10.32 -10.54
CA ASN A 353 16.95 10.15 -10.18
C ASN A 353 16.71 8.69 -9.72
N PRO A 354 16.26 8.46 -8.47
CA PRO A 354 15.94 7.12 -7.98
C PRO A 354 14.61 6.58 -8.53
N TRP A 355 13.87 7.38 -9.31
CA TRP A 355 12.58 7.03 -9.92
C TRP A 355 12.66 7.02 -11.46
N MET A 356 13.76 6.52 -12.01
CA MET A 356 13.92 6.41 -13.46
C MET A 356 12.89 5.47 -14.06
N ARG A 357 12.33 5.85 -15.20
CA ARG A 357 11.42 5.02 -15.99
C ARG A 357 12.19 3.92 -16.72
N GLY A 358 11.47 2.90 -17.18
CA GLY A 358 12.07 1.76 -17.87
C GLY A 358 12.83 2.15 -19.14
N ASP A 359 12.37 3.15 -19.90
CA ASP A 359 13.07 3.70 -21.07
C ASP A 359 14.38 4.40 -20.69
N GLU A 360 14.41 5.17 -19.61
CA GLU A 360 15.62 5.82 -19.09
C GLU A 360 16.65 4.79 -18.58
N LEU A 361 16.19 3.76 -17.86
CA LEU A 361 17.01 2.64 -17.40
C LEU A 361 17.64 1.89 -18.59
N ASN A 362 16.84 1.59 -19.62
CA ASN A 362 17.30 0.91 -20.83
C ASN A 362 18.32 1.76 -21.60
N MET A 363 18.09 3.05 -21.73
CA MET A 363 19.01 3.97 -22.39
C MET A 363 20.35 4.03 -21.65
N LEU A 364 20.36 4.23 -20.34
CA LEU A 364 21.58 4.30 -19.55
C LEU A 364 22.36 2.99 -19.55
N ASN A 365 21.69 1.86 -19.43
CA ASN A 365 22.29 0.53 -19.49
C ASN A 365 22.76 0.14 -20.90
N GLY A 366 22.18 0.77 -21.96
CA GLY A 366 22.68 0.66 -23.32
C GLY A 366 24.01 1.38 -23.54
N ILE A 367 24.24 2.52 -22.85
CA ILE A 367 25.52 3.23 -22.87
C ILE A 367 26.58 2.46 -22.08
N LYS A 368 26.23 1.98 -20.88
CA LYS A 368 27.12 1.18 -20.04
C LYS A 368 26.31 0.12 -19.30
N LYS A 369 26.48 -1.16 -19.69
CA LYS A 369 25.78 -2.29 -19.09
C LYS A 369 25.92 -2.32 -17.57
N GLY A 370 24.79 -2.35 -16.85
CA GLY A 370 24.72 -2.45 -15.40
C GLY A 370 25.07 -1.15 -14.65
N VAL A 371 25.10 0.01 -15.33
CA VAL A 371 25.34 1.31 -14.67
C VAL A 371 24.21 1.68 -13.72
N VAL A 372 22.98 1.26 -14.03
CA VAL A 372 21.82 1.42 -13.16
C VAL A 372 21.18 0.05 -12.91
N LYS A 373 20.93 -0.26 -11.64
CA LYS A 373 20.15 -1.43 -11.23
C LYS A 373 18.70 -1.00 -11.01
N SER A 374 17.76 -1.73 -11.60
CA SER A 374 16.34 -1.50 -11.31
C SER A 374 16.02 -2.09 -9.92
N VAL A 375 15.58 -1.24 -9.01
CA VAL A 375 15.13 -1.61 -7.67
C VAL A 375 13.77 -0.97 -7.41
N ARG A 376 12.84 -1.72 -6.82
CA ARG A 376 11.54 -1.19 -6.38
C ARG A 376 11.72 -0.42 -5.07
N ASN A 377 11.76 0.89 -5.14
CA ASN A 377 11.81 1.78 -3.97
C ASN A 377 10.55 1.63 -3.10
N ILE A 378 10.63 2.02 -1.84
CA ILE A 378 9.45 2.15 -0.97
C ILE A 378 8.62 3.34 -1.43
N ALA A 379 9.24 4.52 -1.54
CA ALA A 379 8.60 5.70 -2.12
C ALA A 379 8.62 5.64 -3.65
N VAL A 380 7.49 5.84 -4.30
CA VAL A 380 7.36 5.85 -5.76
C VAL A 380 6.53 7.03 -6.26
N PRO A 381 6.80 7.54 -7.48
CA PRO A 381 6.12 8.71 -8.02
C PRO A 381 4.67 8.45 -8.46
N GLN A 382 4.26 7.20 -8.63
CA GLN A 382 2.89 6.80 -8.97
C GLN A 382 2.01 6.59 -7.73
N CYS A 383 2.49 6.88 -6.52
CA CYS A 383 1.68 6.81 -5.32
C CYS A 383 0.52 7.81 -5.40
N ALA A 384 -0.71 7.34 -5.24
CA ALA A 384 -1.89 8.20 -5.23
C ALA A 384 -1.97 9.00 -3.93
N TYR A 385 -1.82 8.31 -2.82
CA TYR A 385 -1.73 8.88 -1.47
C TYR A 385 -1.02 7.91 -0.52
N SER A 386 -0.62 8.42 0.63
CA SER A 386 -0.09 7.58 1.71
C SER A 386 -0.56 8.04 3.08
N THR A 387 -0.73 7.08 3.98
CA THR A 387 -1.19 7.29 5.36
C THR A 387 -0.20 6.70 6.35
N VAL A 388 -0.01 7.37 7.48
CA VAL A 388 0.51 6.77 8.72
C VAL A 388 -0.54 7.04 9.78
N ILE A 389 -1.12 6.00 10.32
CA ILE A 389 -2.24 6.05 11.28
C ILE A 389 -1.68 5.79 12.66
N GLN A 390 -1.81 6.76 13.54
CA GLN A 390 -1.35 6.72 14.93
C GLN A 390 -2.55 6.72 15.87
N LEU A 391 -2.66 5.71 16.72
CA LEU A 391 -3.81 5.44 17.57
C LEU A 391 -3.40 5.47 19.04
N ARG A 392 -4.11 6.25 19.87
CA ARG A 392 -3.69 6.60 21.24
C ARG A 392 -4.85 6.44 22.21
N ASN A 393 -4.81 5.43 23.07
CA ASN A 393 -5.86 5.11 24.04
C ASN A 393 -5.95 6.08 25.22
N TRP A 394 -4.94 6.94 25.45
CA TRP A 394 -4.92 7.93 26.52
C TRP A 394 -5.54 9.28 26.14
N LEU A 395 -6.05 9.40 24.92
CA LEU A 395 -6.72 10.59 24.41
C LEU A 395 -8.16 10.26 24.03
N PRO A 396 -9.09 11.25 24.10
CA PRO A 396 -10.44 11.07 23.56
C PRO A 396 -10.37 10.65 22.08
N ASP A 397 -11.27 9.78 21.63
CA ASP A 397 -11.27 9.22 20.27
C ASP A 397 -11.09 10.28 19.19
N ALA A 398 -11.83 11.40 19.28
CA ALA A 398 -11.81 12.47 18.29
C ALA A 398 -10.41 13.04 17.98
N VAL A 399 -9.47 12.94 18.92
CA VAL A 399 -8.08 13.43 18.79
C VAL A 399 -7.04 12.34 19.05
N GLY A 400 -7.46 11.20 19.56
CA GLY A 400 -6.62 10.03 19.82
C GLY A 400 -6.11 9.40 18.52
N GLY A 401 -7.00 9.20 17.56
CA GLY A 401 -6.65 8.74 16.23
C GLY A 401 -6.25 9.89 15.31
N VAL A 402 -5.09 9.76 14.66
CA VAL A 402 -4.63 10.73 13.65
C VAL A 402 -4.06 9.99 12.44
N VAL A 403 -4.50 10.41 11.27
CA VAL A 403 -3.93 10.00 9.98
C VAL A 403 -2.98 11.09 9.51
N TRP A 404 -1.71 10.80 9.45
CA TRP A 404 -0.71 11.63 8.79
C TRP A 404 -0.81 11.36 7.28
N PHE A 405 -1.60 12.18 6.62
CA PHE A 405 -2.01 12.01 5.23
C PHE A 405 -1.09 12.76 4.26
N SER A 406 -0.80 12.17 3.12
CA SER A 406 -0.02 12.77 2.05
C SER A 406 -0.54 12.32 0.69
N MET A 407 -0.50 13.18 -0.32
CA MET A 407 -0.79 12.83 -1.71
C MET A 407 0.50 12.80 -2.55
N ASP A 408 0.46 12.09 -3.69
CA ASP A 408 1.57 11.93 -4.63
C ASP A 408 2.77 11.22 -3.97
N ASN A 409 3.96 11.31 -4.55
CA ASN A 409 5.17 10.64 -4.10
C ASN A 409 5.49 10.89 -2.62
N PRO A 410 5.40 9.88 -1.73
CA PRO A 410 5.67 10.06 -0.31
C PRO A 410 7.11 10.46 0.00
N GLY A 411 8.06 10.20 -0.92
CA GLY A 411 9.45 10.62 -0.80
C GLY A 411 9.66 12.13 -0.87
N GLN A 412 8.69 12.88 -1.41
CA GLN A 412 8.79 14.32 -1.64
C GLN A 412 7.67 15.11 -0.96
N SER A 413 6.53 14.49 -0.71
CA SER A 413 5.33 15.17 -0.24
C SER A 413 5.32 15.37 1.28
N PRO A 414 4.88 16.54 1.78
CA PRO A 414 4.62 16.73 3.20
C PRO A 414 3.39 15.94 3.65
N ARG A 415 3.31 15.63 4.94
CA ARG A 415 2.15 15.00 5.56
C ARG A 415 1.36 16.01 6.37
N VAL A 416 0.05 15.95 6.27
CA VAL A 416 -0.88 16.76 7.08
C VAL A 416 -1.58 15.88 8.09
N PRO A 417 -1.74 16.32 9.35
CA PRO A 417 -2.50 15.57 10.34
C PRO A 417 -4.01 15.69 10.09
N VAL A 418 -4.69 14.56 10.01
CA VAL A 418 -6.14 14.44 9.90
C VAL A 418 -6.63 13.65 11.11
N PHE A 419 -7.29 14.28 12.05
CA PHE A 419 -7.82 13.62 13.23
C PHE A 419 -9.12 12.88 12.89
N CYS A 420 -9.35 11.73 13.51
CA CYS A 420 -10.56 10.92 13.24
C CYS A 420 -11.88 11.62 13.64
N GLY A 421 -11.81 12.66 14.45
CA GLY A 421 -12.96 13.49 14.82
C GLY A 421 -13.29 14.64 13.86
N ILE A 422 -12.60 14.78 12.71
CA ILE A 422 -12.99 15.79 11.72
C ILE A 422 -14.33 15.41 11.07
N THR A 423 -15.09 16.41 10.65
CA THR A 423 -16.42 16.20 10.04
C THR A 423 -16.42 16.36 8.53
N ASP A 424 -15.43 17.07 7.98
CA ASP A 424 -15.35 17.31 6.54
C ASP A 424 -13.92 17.68 6.08
N PHE A 425 -13.67 17.55 4.78
CA PHE A 425 -12.45 17.95 4.09
C PHE A 425 -12.66 19.23 3.28
N PRO A 426 -11.63 20.07 3.08
CA PRO A 426 -11.68 21.14 2.10
C PRO A 426 -12.05 20.62 0.70
N ALA A 427 -12.83 21.41 -0.07
CA ALA A 427 -13.38 21.00 -1.37
C ALA A 427 -12.32 20.40 -2.33
N MET A 428 -11.10 20.95 -2.34
CA MET A 428 -10.01 20.48 -3.20
C MET A 428 -9.59 19.03 -2.93
N TYR A 429 -9.81 18.50 -1.72
CA TYR A 429 -9.52 17.10 -1.38
C TYR A 429 -10.62 16.15 -1.87
N LYS A 430 -11.81 16.65 -2.23
CA LYS A 430 -12.94 15.83 -2.68
C LYS A 430 -12.96 15.60 -4.19
N ILE A 431 -11.89 16.00 -4.89
CA ILE A 431 -11.77 15.95 -6.35
C ILE A 431 -10.53 15.12 -6.72
N CYS A 432 -10.71 14.14 -7.60
CA CYS A 432 -9.61 13.35 -8.13
C CYS A 432 -8.77 14.17 -9.12
N GLY A 433 -7.47 14.24 -8.90
CA GLY A 433 -6.50 14.86 -9.80
C GLY A 433 -5.69 13.85 -10.63
N ASN A 434 -5.94 12.55 -10.47
CA ASN A 434 -5.06 11.52 -11.05
C ASN A 434 -5.20 11.37 -12.56
N HIS A 435 -6.40 11.56 -13.11
CA HIS A 435 -6.69 11.34 -14.53
C HIS A 435 -6.25 12.49 -15.44
N ARG A 436 -6.22 13.72 -14.92
CA ARG A 436 -5.85 14.92 -15.68
C ARG A 436 -5.42 16.05 -14.74
N TYR A 437 -4.74 17.06 -15.32
CA TYR A 437 -4.43 18.29 -14.60
C TYR A 437 -5.69 19.03 -14.18
N ARG A 438 -5.74 19.42 -12.89
CA ARG A 438 -6.84 20.22 -12.29
C ARG A 438 -6.27 21.13 -11.20
N ASP A 439 -6.46 22.44 -11.36
CA ASP A 439 -6.06 23.43 -10.34
C ASP A 439 -6.87 23.32 -9.04
N ASP A 440 -8.10 22.81 -9.13
CA ASP A 440 -9.03 22.65 -8.03
C ASP A 440 -8.86 21.32 -7.25
N ALA A 441 -7.92 20.45 -7.65
CA ALA A 441 -7.63 19.20 -6.96
C ALA A 441 -6.37 19.30 -6.10
N ALA A 442 -6.45 18.90 -4.82
CA ALA A 442 -5.34 18.94 -3.87
C ALA A 442 -4.10 18.20 -4.39
N LEU A 443 -4.27 17.04 -5.04
CA LEU A 443 -3.17 16.28 -5.63
C LEU A 443 -2.22 17.15 -6.45
N TRP A 444 -2.73 18.08 -7.26
CA TRP A 444 -1.89 18.87 -8.16
C TRP A 444 -1.06 19.93 -7.48
N HIS A 445 -1.42 20.35 -6.25
CA HIS A 445 -0.57 21.20 -5.44
C HIS A 445 0.66 20.45 -4.95
N TYR A 446 0.50 19.17 -4.52
CA TYR A 446 1.62 18.28 -4.21
C TYR A 446 2.45 17.93 -5.46
N ARG A 447 1.78 17.45 -6.52
CA ARG A 447 2.42 16.96 -7.74
C ARG A 447 3.24 18.02 -8.47
N ARG A 448 2.76 19.27 -8.52
CA ARG A 448 3.52 20.38 -9.13
C ARG A 448 4.82 20.61 -8.39
N ALA A 449 4.80 20.70 -7.08
CA ALA A 449 6.01 20.86 -6.26
C ALA A 449 6.97 19.67 -6.45
N ASN A 450 6.46 18.44 -6.42
CA ASN A 450 7.26 17.23 -6.61
C ASN A 450 7.89 17.14 -8.00
N LYS A 451 7.15 17.47 -9.06
CA LYS A 451 7.68 17.50 -10.44
C LYS A 451 8.75 18.57 -10.64
N LEU A 452 8.60 19.76 -10.03
CA LEU A 452 9.63 20.79 -10.06
C LEU A 452 10.89 20.35 -9.30
N ALA A 453 10.74 19.73 -8.13
CA ALA A 453 11.87 19.19 -7.37
C ALA A 453 12.59 18.05 -8.12
N ALA A 454 11.85 17.21 -8.88
CA ALA A 454 12.43 16.11 -9.65
C ALA A 454 13.36 16.53 -10.78
N VAL A 455 13.28 17.78 -11.25
CA VAL A 455 14.21 18.35 -12.25
C VAL A 455 15.65 18.41 -11.70
N ARG A 456 15.78 18.61 -10.38
CA ARG A 456 17.07 18.59 -9.68
C ARG A 456 16.86 18.02 -8.26
N LEU A 457 16.95 16.72 -8.12
CA LEU A 457 16.62 16.02 -6.88
C LEU A 457 17.48 16.43 -5.67
N SER A 458 18.69 16.95 -5.89
CA SER A 458 19.47 17.55 -4.79
C SER A 458 18.76 18.70 -4.05
N LEU A 459 17.72 19.31 -4.65
CA LEU A 459 16.88 20.31 -3.97
C LEU A 459 15.99 19.73 -2.86
N ILE A 460 15.65 18.45 -2.91
CA ILE A 460 14.87 17.78 -1.86
C ILE A 460 15.62 17.83 -0.53
N HIS A 461 16.94 17.69 -0.55
CA HIS A 461 17.77 17.77 0.64
C HIS A 461 17.84 19.19 1.25
N ILE A 462 17.49 20.21 0.48
CA ILE A 462 17.42 21.59 0.96
C ILE A 462 16.10 21.86 1.67
N SER A 463 14.99 21.28 1.15
CA SER A 463 13.66 21.44 1.75
C SER A 463 13.45 20.55 2.99
N GLU A 464 14.29 19.53 3.19
CA GLU A 464 14.21 18.62 4.35
C GLU A 464 15.59 18.30 4.96
N PRO A 465 16.23 19.27 5.65
CA PRO A 465 17.57 19.08 6.19
C PRO A 465 17.67 18.02 7.30
N THR A 466 16.54 17.55 7.84
CA THR A 466 16.48 16.58 8.94
C THR A 466 16.57 15.11 8.50
N ARG A 467 16.45 14.81 7.21
CA ARG A 467 16.41 13.42 6.69
C ARG A 467 17.71 12.62 6.96
N ARG A 468 18.86 13.26 7.08
CA ARG A 468 20.17 12.58 7.23
C ARG A 468 20.61 12.31 8.68
N ARG A 469 19.90 12.78 9.69
CA ARG A 469 20.35 12.68 11.11
C ARG A 469 19.74 11.54 11.94
N GLY A 470 18.86 10.74 11.38
CA GLY A 470 18.07 9.78 12.15
C GLY A 470 18.42 8.30 11.98
N ILE A 471 19.27 7.93 11.02
CA ILE A 471 19.63 6.51 10.77
C ILE A 471 21.16 6.40 10.69
N SER A 472 21.83 6.52 11.79
CA SER A 472 23.22 6.13 12.00
C SER A 472 23.36 5.35 13.30
#